data_832367e5f484910c6e979d5737a643bd
#
_entry.id   832367e5f484910c6e979d5737a643bd
#
_cell.length_a   1.000
_cell.length_b   1.000
_cell.length_c   1.000
_cell.angle_alpha   90.00
_cell.angle_beta   90.00
_cell.angle_gamma   90.00
#
_symmetry.space_group_name_H-M   'P 1'
#
loop_
_entity.id
_entity.type
_entity.pdbx_description
1 polymer ?
#
loop_
_entity_poly.entity_id
_entity_poly.type
_entity_poly.pdbx_seq_one_letter_code
_entity_poly.pdbx_strand_id
1 'polypeptide(L)'
;MGSEMCIRDRFKNLFEFLGADYNTPKTDFEKKFFDHIHSFAFYNDLNAACMDNTGKDIDALMAGKEYKPIVANLLEAAGLNYGALPKGLLKFHRYADGVRTPLEEHLVEGALYAAGRTGKVNVHFTVSTEHRELFTKLVEEKVAVYAKKYGVEYDVSFSEQKPSTDTVAADMENKPFRDKGKLLFRPGGHGALIENLNDLDADVI
;
A
#
# COMPACT_ATOMS: atom_id res chain seq x y z
N MET A 1 5.81 -5.91 -9.55
CA MET A 1 5.00 -5.18 -10.54
C MET A 1 3.56 -5.24 -10.09
N GLY A 2 3.12 -4.26 -9.33
CA GLY A 2 1.74 -4.17 -8.91
C GLY A 2 0.99 -3.32 -9.89
N SER A 3 0.11 -3.93 -10.69
CA SER A 3 -1.01 -3.17 -11.18
C SER A 3 -1.65 -2.52 -9.96
N GLU A 4 -1.90 -1.23 -10.00
CA GLU A 4 -2.79 -0.59 -9.06
C GLU A 4 -4.21 -1.16 -9.26
N MET A 5 -4.41 -2.40 -8.83
CA MET A 5 -5.76 -2.79 -8.49
C MET A 5 -6.24 -1.74 -7.49
N CYS A 6 -7.39 -1.16 -7.75
CA CYS A 6 -8.02 -0.19 -6.89
C CYS A 6 -7.78 -0.59 -5.43
N ILE A 7 -7.29 0.32 -4.60
CA ILE A 7 -6.96 0.03 -3.19
C ILE A 7 -8.14 -0.66 -2.51
N ARG A 8 -9.36 -0.25 -2.83
CA ARG A 8 -10.60 -0.88 -2.35
C ARG A 8 -10.77 -2.33 -2.79
N ASP A 9 -10.32 -2.72 -3.98
CA ASP A 9 -10.49 -4.10 -4.46
C ASP A 9 -9.67 -5.10 -3.64
N ARG A 10 -8.52 -4.68 -3.10
CA ARG A 10 -7.69 -5.52 -2.23
C ARG A 10 -8.38 -5.88 -0.91
N PHE A 11 -9.19 -4.97 -0.39
CA PHE A 11 -9.89 -5.13 0.87
C PHE A 11 -11.41 -5.22 0.69
N LYS A 12 -11.89 -5.47 -0.54
CA LYS A 12 -13.31 -5.50 -0.87
C LYS A 12 -14.14 -6.29 0.13
N ASN A 13 -13.74 -7.54 0.41
CA ASN A 13 -14.48 -8.41 1.32
C ASN A 13 -14.50 -7.87 2.76
N LEU A 14 -13.43 -7.18 3.20
CA LEU A 14 -13.40 -6.56 4.52
C LEU A 14 -14.27 -5.30 4.59
N PHE A 15 -14.33 -4.51 3.51
CA PHE A 15 -15.27 -3.40 3.41
C PHE A 15 -16.73 -3.90 3.38
N GLU A 16 -17.01 -4.99 2.68
CA GLU A 16 -18.32 -5.64 2.66
C GLU A 16 -18.70 -6.13 4.06
N PHE A 17 -17.77 -6.79 4.78
CA PHE A 17 -17.99 -7.19 6.17
C PHE A 17 -18.24 -6.00 7.10
N LEU A 18 -17.49 -4.90 6.96
CA LEU A 18 -17.67 -3.71 7.77
C LEU A 18 -19.08 -3.09 7.57
N GLY A 19 -19.59 -3.08 6.32
CA GLY A 19 -20.91 -2.58 5.97
C GLY A 19 -22.06 -3.57 6.20
N ALA A 20 -21.79 -4.84 6.51
CA ALA A 20 -22.81 -5.86 6.69
C ALA A 20 -23.69 -5.62 7.94
N ASP A 21 -24.85 -6.25 8.00
CA ASP A 21 -25.78 -6.22 9.14
C ASP A 21 -25.45 -7.23 10.25
N TYR A 22 -24.37 -8.01 10.09
CA TYR A 22 -23.88 -8.98 11.06
C TYR A 22 -22.49 -8.61 11.59
N ASN A 23 -22.13 -9.08 12.79
CA ASN A 23 -20.91 -8.72 13.51
C ASN A 23 -19.90 -9.87 13.64
N THR A 24 -20.24 -11.07 13.22
CA THR A 24 -19.38 -12.26 13.31
C THR A 24 -19.07 -12.80 11.93
N PRO A 25 -17.84 -13.31 11.67
CA PRO A 25 -17.44 -13.84 10.37
C PRO A 25 -18.39 -14.94 9.86
N LYS A 26 -18.94 -14.76 8.66
CA LYS A 26 -19.85 -15.73 8.01
C LYS A 26 -19.21 -16.40 6.80
N THR A 27 -18.55 -15.62 5.93
CA THR A 27 -17.93 -16.14 4.72
C THR A 27 -16.62 -16.88 5.03
N ASP A 28 -16.19 -17.77 4.13
CA ASP A 28 -14.91 -18.47 4.28
C ASP A 28 -13.72 -17.54 4.29
N PHE A 29 -13.79 -16.43 3.54
CA PHE A 29 -12.77 -15.40 3.54
C PHE A 29 -12.66 -14.74 4.92
N GLU A 30 -13.79 -14.29 5.49
CA GLU A 30 -13.82 -13.62 6.79
C GLU A 30 -13.29 -14.54 7.90
N LYS A 31 -13.72 -15.81 7.92
CA LYS A 31 -13.23 -16.80 8.88
C LYS A 31 -11.73 -16.99 8.78
N LYS A 32 -11.21 -17.25 7.57
CA LYS A 32 -9.76 -17.41 7.34
C LYS A 32 -8.97 -16.16 7.70
N PHE A 33 -9.50 -14.97 7.43
CA PHE A 33 -8.84 -13.72 7.81
C PHE A 33 -8.62 -13.64 9.31
N PHE A 34 -9.66 -13.88 10.11
CA PHE A 34 -9.55 -13.82 11.58
C PHE A 34 -8.80 -15.02 12.17
N ASP A 35 -8.95 -16.21 11.62
CA ASP A 35 -8.20 -17.40 12.05
C ASP A 35 -6.68 -17.21 11.89
N HIS A 36 -6.26 -16.44 10.89
CA HIS A 36 -4.85 -16.17 10.58
C HIS A 36 -4.38 -14.76 10.95
N ILE A 37 -5.17 -14.00 11.70
CA ILE A 37 -4.89 -12.58 11.94
C ILE A 37 -3.51 -12.34 12.56
N HIS A 38 -3.06 -13.21 13.45
CA HIS A 38 -1.75 -13.15 14.11
C HIS A 38 -0.57 -13.36 13.16
N SER A 39 -0.81 -13.95 11.99
CA SER A 39 0.24 -14.23 11.00
C SER A 39 0.55 -13.03 10.09
N PHE A 40 -0.34 -12.04 10.03
CA PHE A 40 -0.13 -10.89 9.16
C PHE A 40 1.00 -9.99 9.66
N ALA A 41 1.75 -9.41 8.71
CA ALA A 41 2.87 -8.52 8.99
C ALA A 41 2.45 -7.26 9.78
N PHE A 42 1.22 -6.80 9.59
CA PHE A 42 0.64 -5.64 10.25
C PHE A 42 0.01 -5.93 11.62
N TYR A 43 0.03 -7.19 12.09
CA TYR A 43 -0.70 -7.59 13.31
C TYR A 43 -0.37 -6.72 14.52
N ASN A 44 0.91 -6.48 14.80
CA ASN A 44 1.32 -5.73 15.98
C ASN A 44 0.81 -4.29 15.95
N ASP A 45 0.88 -3.64 14.77
CA ASP A 45 0.37 -2.27 14.60
C ASP A 45 -1.14 -2.24 14.73
N LEU A 46 -1.84 -3.22 14.15
CA LEU A 46 -3.28 -3.33 14.26
C LEU A 46 -3.73 -3.56 15.70
N ASN A 47 -3.01 -4.43 16.43
CA ASN A 47 -3.31 -4.68 17.83
C ASN A 47 -3.13 -3.42 18.70
N ALA A 48 -2.05 -2.65 18.44
CA ALA A 48 -1.86 -1.36 19.11
C ALA A 48 -2.98 -0.37 18.78
N ALA A 49 -3.35 -0.23 17.50
CA ALA A 49 -4.46 0.63 17.09
C ALA A 49 -5.81 0.22 17.72
N CYS A 50 -6.10 -1.08 17.83
CA CYS A 50 -7.27 -1.58 18.53
C CYS A 50 -7.24 -1.20 20.01
N MET A 51 -6.10 -1.39 20.68
CA MET A 51 -5.93 -1.04 22.08
C MET A 51 -6.14 0.47 22.31
N ASP A 52 -5.53 1.31 21.49
CA ASP A 52 -5.64 2.77 21.60
C ASP A 52 -7.06 3.27 21.39
N ASN A 53 -7.77 2.70 20.39
CA ASN A 53 -9.10 3.19 20.00
C ASN A 53 -10.26 2.55 20.77
N THR A 54 -10.08 1.34 21.32
CA THR A 54 -11.18 0.57 21.97
C THR A 54 -10.87 0.19 23.41
N GLY A 55 -9.63 0.32 23.87
CA GLY A 55 -9.19 -0.17 25.17
C GLY A 55 -9.07 -1.70 25.24
N LYS A 56 -9.16 -2.40 24.10
CA LYS A 56 -9.11 -3.87 24.00
C LYS A 56 -8.11 -4.29 22.92
N ASP A 57 -7.36 -5.35 23.18
CA ASP A 57 -6.56 -6.01 22.14
C ASP A 57 -7.44 -6.84 21.18
N ILE A 58 -6.83 -7.31 20.11
CA ILE A 58 -7.54 -8.11 19.10
C ILE A 58 -8.17 -9.37 19.69
N ASP A 59 -7.46 -10.06 20.59
CA ASP A 59 -7.95 -11.31 21.17
C ASP A 59 -9.16 -11.07 22.08
N ALA A 60 -9.16 -10.00 22.88
CA ALA A 60 -10.29 -9.59 23.69
C ALA A 60 -11.51 -9.19 22.84
N LEU A 61 -11.27 -8.45 21.71
CA LEU A 61 -12.31 -8.11 20.76
C LEU A 61 -12.93 -9.35 20.12
N MET A 62 -12.09 -10.31 19.69
CA MET A 62 -12.56 -11.57 19.09
C MET A 62 -13.33 -12.42 20.11
N ALA A 63 -12.84 -12.54 21.34
CA ALA A 63 -13.54 -13.25 22.43
C ALA A 63 -14.89 -12.62 22.74
N GLY A 64 -14.99 -11.27 22.66
CA GLY A 64 -16.24 -10.52 22.79
C GLY A 64 -17.14 -10.55 21.56
N LYS A 65 -16.73 -11.21 20.47
CA LYS A 65 -17.40 -11.21 19.16
C LYS A 65 -17.54 -9.80 18.54
N GLU A 66 -16.57 -8.94 18.82
CA GLU A 66 -16.48 -7.55 18.35
C GLU A 66 -15.51 -7.45 17.16
N TYR A 67 -15.83 -8.12 16.05
CA TYR A 67 -14.93 -8.22 14.89
C TYR A 67 -14.85 -6.93 14.05
N LYS A 68 -15.92 -6.16 13.96
CA LYS A 68 -15.97 -4.91 13.17
C LYS A 68 -14.98 -3.86 13.65
N PRO A 69 -14.80 -3.59 14.95
CA PRO A 69 -13.76 -2.69 15.41
C PRO A 69 -12.35 -3.05 14.93
N ILE A 70 -12.03 -4.34 14.79
CA ILE A 70 -10.73 -4.79 14.26
C ILE A 70 -10.59 -4.37 12.79
N VAL A 71 -11.62 -4.62 11.98
CA VAL A 71 -11.61 -4.24 10.56
C VAL A 71 -11.64 -2.73 10.37
N ALA A 72 -12.38 -1.99 11.18
CA ALA A 72 -12.37 -0.53 11.17
C ALA A 72 -10.98 0.03 11.46
N ASN A 73 -10.30 -0.49 12.49
CA ASN A 73 -8.91 -0.10 12.81
C ASN A 73 -7.90 -0.49 11.72
N LEU A 74 -8.15 -1.53 10.95
CA LEU A 74 -7.32 -1.86 9.79
C LEU A 74 -7.53 -0.88 8.63
N LEU A 75 -8.79 -0.57 8.30
CA LEU A 75 -9.14 0.10 7.04
C LEU A 75 -9.28 1.60 7.13
N GLU A 76 -9.76 2.13 8.25
CA GLU A 76 -10.14 3.53 8.41
C GLU A 76 -9.00 4.41 8.93
N ALA A 77 -9.12 5.72 8.71
CA ALA A 77 -8.11 6.73 9.07
C ALA A 77 -7.82 6.84 10.57
N ALA A 78 -8.79 6.44 11.42
CA ALA A 78 -8.59 6.40 12.87
C ALA A 78 -7.64 5.28 13.33
N GLY A 79 -7.40 4.28 12.48
CA GLY A 79 -6.46 3.18 12.71
C GLY A 79 -5.31 3.19 11.71
N LEU A 80 -5.04 2.07 11.04
CA LEU A 80 -3.92 1.92 10.10
C LEU A 80 -4.17 2.55 8.71
N ASN A 81 -5.40 2.93 8.41
CA ASN A 81 -5.79 3.55 7.14
C ASN A 81 -5.47 2.71 5.88
N TYR A 82 -5.39 1.39 6.00
CA TYR A 82 -5.02 0.50 4.89
C TYR A 82 -6.05 0.53 3.75
N GLY A 83 -7.27 0.98 4.02
CA GLY A 83 -8.31 1.19 3.01
C GLY A 83 -8.06 2.36 2.05
N ALA A 84 -7.15 3.26 2.38
CA ALA A 84 -6.82 4.43 1.55
C ALA A 84 -5.34 4.47 1.12
N LEU A 85 -4.45 3.70 1.78
CA LEU A 85 -3.03 3.74 1.50
C LEU A 85 -2.64 2.91 0.26
N PRO A 86 -1.68 3.36 -0.55
CA PRO A 86 -1.14 2.60 -1.66
C PRO A 86 -0.33 1.40 -1.15
N LYS A 87 -0.25 0.34 -1.97
CA LYS A 87 0.41 -0.92 -1.62
C LYS A 87 1.85 -0.72 -1.12
N GLY A 88 2.58 0.22 -1.73
CA GLY A 88 3.98 0.51 -1.39
C GLY A 88 4.21 0.87 0.08
N LEU A 89 3.18 1.35 0.78
CA LEU A 89 3.24 1.79 2.17
C LEU A 89 2.68 0.76 3.17
N LEU A 90 2.12 -0.36 2.71
CA LEU A 90 1.52 -1.37 3.58
C LEU A 90 2.56 -2.39 4.03
N LYS A 91 2.54 -2.80 5.29
CA LYS A 91 3.39 -3.89 5.78
C LYS A 91 2.87 -5.23 5.26
N PHE A 92 3.62 -5.88 4.38
CA PHE A 92 3.24 -7.15 3.75
C PHE A 92 4.09 -8.33 4.16
N HIS A 93 5.38 -8.11 4.35
CA HIS A 93 6.32 -9.19 4.57
C HIS A 93 6.82 -9.19 6.02
N ARG A 94 6.86 -10.37 6.61
CA ARG A 94 7.40 -10.62 7.94
C ARG A 94 8.66 -11.46 7.82
N TYR A 95 9.71 -11.00 8.46
CA TYR A 95 11.02 -11.65 8.56
C TYR A 95 11.40 -11.85 10.03
N ALA A 96 12.45 -12.60 10.29
CA ALA A 96 12.98 -12.79 11.63
C ALA A 96 13.47 -11.48 12.26
N ASP A 97 13.93 -10.54 11.44
CA ASP A 97 14.45 -9.22 11.85
C ASP A 97 13.41 -8.09 11.78
N GLY A 98 12.16 -8.39 11.45
CA GLY A 98 11.10 -7.40 11.42
C GLY A 98 10.09 -7.56 10.30
N VAL A 99 9.38 -6.48 10.01
CA VAL A 99 8.39 -6.41 8.93
C VAL A 99 8.77 -5.34 7.93
N ARG A 100 8.41 -5.52 6.66
CA ARG A 100 8.73 -4.59 5.58
C ARG A 100 7.53 -4.25 4.74
N THR A 101 7.55 -3.02 4.22
CA THR A 101 6.67 -2.54 3.17
C THR A 101 7.25 -2.91 1.79
N PRO A 102 6.46 -2.92 0.71
CA PRO A 102 6.99 -3.08 -0.65
C PRO A 102 8.04 -2.03 -1.04
N LEU A 103 7.93 -0.79 -0.54
CA LEU A 103 8.99 0.21 -0.76
C LEU A 103 10.31 -0.26 -0.15
N GLU A 104 10.30 -0.75 1.08
CA GLU A 104 11.50 -1.26 1.75
C GLU A 104 12.10 -2.46 1.01
N GLU A 105 11.25 -3.35 0.45
CA GLU A 105 11.73 -4.47 -0.37
C GLU A 105 12.47 -3.98 -1.62
N HIS A 106 11.99 -2.93 -2.28
CA HIS A 106 12.69 -2.35 -3.44
C HIS A 106 14.03 -1.72 -3.05
N LEU A 107 14.15 -1.12 -1.86
CA LEU A 107 15.46 -0.68 -1.36
C LEU A 107 16.41 -1.87 -1.15
N VAL A 108 15.93 -2.96 -0.55
CA VAL A 108 16.71 -4.19 -0.34
C VAL A 108 17.12 -4.81 -1.68
N GLU A 109 16.18 -4.97 -2.60
CA GLU A 109 16.44 -5.50 -3.94
C GLU A 109 17.47 -4.66 -4.70
N GLY A 110 17.31 -3.33 -4.68
CA GLY A 110 18.27 -2.42 -5.29
C GLY A 110 19.70 -2.61 -4.76
N ALA A 111 19.85 -2.78 -3.45
CA ALA A 111 21.16 -3.05 -2.85
C ALA A 111 21.77 -4.39 -3.29
N LEU A 112 20.93 -5.40 -3.51
CA LEU A 112 21.40 -6.76 -3.82
C LEU A 112 21.83 -6.96 -5.27
N TYR A 113 21.17 -6.30 -6.22
CA TYR A 113 21.46 -6.54 -7.64
C TYR A 113 21.62 -5.28 -8.52
N ALA A 114 21.28 -4.10 -8.03
CA ALA A 114 21.37 -2.86 -8.81
C ALA A 114 22.44 -1.88 -8.30
N ALA A 115 23.30 -2.29 -7.36
CA ALA A 115 24.39 -1.47 -6.92
C ALA A 115 25.44 -1.33 -8.05
N GLY A 116 25.70 -0.09 -8.45
CA GLY A 116 26.77 0.22 -9.42
C GLY A 116 28.16 -0.10 -8.86
N ARG A 117 29.19 0.02 -9.71
CA ARG A 117 30.59 -0.21 -9.32
C ARG A 117 31.08 0.69 -8.17
N THR A 118 30.43 1.85 -8.00
CA THR A 118 30.71 2.81 -6.94
C THR A 118 29.94 2.52 -5.65
N GLY A 119 29.10 1.46 -5.61
CA GLY A 119 28.21 1.19 -4.49
C GLY A 119 26.95 2.08 -4.45
N LYS A 120 26.70 2.85 -5.51
CA LYS A 120 25.50 3.69 -5.61
C LYS A 120 24.34 2.87 -6.18
N VAL A 121 23.18 2.99 -5.52
CA VAL A 121 21.91 2.35 -5.88
C VAL A 121 20.91 3.43 -6.25
N ASN A 122 20.48 3.46 -7.50
CA ASN A 122 19.43 4.36 -7.95
C ASN A 122 18.08 3.64 -7.88
N VAL A 123 17.11 4.24 -7.17
CA VAL A 123 15.74 3.72 -7.07
C VAL A 123 14.77 4.82 -7.45
N HIS A 124 13.88 4.53 -8.38
CA HIS A 124 12.88 5.47 -8.83
C HIS A 124 11.47 4.95 -8.52
N PHE A 125 10.64 5.79 -7.90
CA PHE A 125 9.24 5.49 -7.64
C PHE A 125 8.32 6.47 -8.39
N THR A 126 7.35 5.92 -9.13
CA THR A 126 6.24 6.71 -9.60
C THR A 126 5.09 6.59 -8.60
N VAL A 127 4.68 7.71 -8.05
CA VAL A 127 3.69 7.79 -6.97
C VAL A 127 2.54 8.72 -7.36
N SER A 128 1.39 8.58 -6.70
CA SER A 128 0.33 9.59 -6.81
C SER A 128 0.67 10.83 -5.98
N THR A 129 0.28 11.99 -6.46
CA THR A 129 0.53 13.29 -5.80
C THR A 129 0.07 13.28 -4.34
N GLU A 130 -1.10 12.72 -4.07
CA GLU A 130 -1.70 12.65 -2.74
C GLU A 130 -0.90 11.82 -1.72
N HIS A 131 -0.10 10.84 -2.19
CA HIS A 131 0.67 9.96 -1.32
C HIS A 131 2.17 10.27 -1.31
N ARG A 132 2.64 11.21 -2.14
CA ARG A 132 4.06 11.52 -2.29
C ARG A 132 4.76 11.83 -0.97
N GLU A 133 4.12 12.63 -0.12
CA GLU A 133 4.67 13.00 1.18
C GLU A 133 4.89 11.78 2.07
N LEU A 134 3.95 10.84 2.11
CA LEU A 134 4.07 9.60 2.88
C LEU A 134 5.21 8.71 2.38
N PHE A 135 5.37 8.61 1.06
CA PHE A 135 6.50 7.88 0.48
C PHE A 135 7.83 8.54 0.80
N THR A 136 7.92 9.87 0.68
CA THR A 136 9.13 10.63 1.02
C THR A 136 9.53 10.41 2.47
N LYS A 137 8.59 10.52 3.39
CA LYS A 137 8.83 10.29 4.82
C LYS A 137 9.35 8.87 5.09
N LEU A 138 8.74 7.85 4.49
CA LEU A 138 9.19 6.47 4.66
C LEU A 138 10.60 6.26 4.10
N VAL A 139 10.93 6.88 2.97
CA VAL A 139 12.30 6.83 2.38
C VAL A 139 13.30 7.49 3.34
N GLU A 140 13.01 8.67 3.85
CA GLU A 140 13.88 9.38 4.81
C GLU A 140 14.16 8.54 6.07
N GLU A 141 13.14 7.83 6.58
CA GLU A 141 13.28 6.95 7.73
C GLU A 141 14.12 5.69 7.45
N LYS A 142 14.01 5.13 6.24
CA LYS A 142 14.53 3.80 5.93
C LYS A 142 15.84 3.77 5.17
N VAL A 143 16.12 4.77 4.33
CA VAL A 143 17.33 4.78 3.49
C VAL A 143 18.60 4.67 4.32
N ALA A 144 18.72 5.44 5.38
CA ALA A 144 19.92 5.39 6.25
C ALA A 144 20.14 4.01 6.90
N VAL A 145 19.04 3.33 7.25
CA VAL A 145 19.07 1.99 7.85
C VAL A 145 19.60 0.97 6.84
N TYR A 146 19.03 0.97 5.62
CA TYR A 146 19.44 0.02 4.59
C TYR A 146 20.81 0.36 3.98
N ALA A 147 21.16 1.63 3.82
CA ALA A 147 22.50 2.08 3.41
C ALA A 147 23.58 1.50 4.33
N LYS A 148 23.38 1.63 5.65
CA LYS A 148 24.28 1.07 6.65
C LYS A 148 24.31 -0.46 6.61
N LYS A 149 23.14 -1.11 6.47
CA LYS A 149 23.02 -2.58 6.48
C LYS A 149 23.74 -3.23 5.30
N TYR A 150 23.64 -2.62 4.11
CA TYR A 150 24.17 -3.18 2.88
C TYR A 150 25.47 -2.55 2.40
N GLY A 151 25.95 -1.49 3.03
CA GLY A 151 27.18 -0.80 2.66
C GLY A 151 27.07 -0.08 1.30
N VAL A 152 25.89 0.49 1.00
CA VAL A 152 25.59 1.18 -0.25
C VAL A 152 25.13 2.60 -0.02
N GLU A 153 25.17 3.43 -1.07
CA GLU A 153 24.58 4.77 -1.10
C GLU A 153 23.33 4.74 -1.97
N TYR A 154 22.18 5.16 -1.44
CA TYR A 154 20.94 5.25 -2.20
C TYR A 154 20.72 6.65 -2.78
N ASP A 155 20.32 6.68 -4.04
CA ASP A 155 19.75 7.84 -4.70
C ASP A 155 18.27 7.51 -5.04
N VAL A 156 17.36 8.04 -4.25
CA VAL A 156 15.93 7.76 -4.39
C VAL A 156 15.23 8.97 -4.99
N SER A 157 14.58 8.74 -6.12
CA SER A 157 13.85 9.78 -6.83
C SER A 157 12.36 9.43 -7.00
N PHE A 158 11.55 10.45 -7.21
CA PHE A 158 10.11 10.30 -7.37
C PHE A 158 9.63 11.02 -8.63
N SER A 159 8.70 10.39 -9.34
CA SER A 159 7.87 11.05 -10.34
C SER A 159 6.39 10.84 -10.04
N GLU A 160 5.55 11.62 -10.67
CA GLU A 160 4.10 11.47 -10.63
C GLU A 160 3.61 11.10 -12.03
N GLN A 161 2.55 10.27 -12.11
CA GLN A 161 1.98 9.93 -13.41
C GLN A 161 1.56 11.20 -14.12
N LYS A 162 1.94 11.32 -15.40
CA LYS A 162 1.63 12.49 -16.21
C LYS A 162 0.13 12.57 -16.51
N PRO A 163 -0.53 13.71 -16.28
CA PRO A 163 -1.95 13.89 -16.61
C PRO A 163 -2.29 13.61 -18.08
N SER A 164 -1.32 13.76 -19.00
CA SER A 164 -1.46 13.42 -20.41
C SER A 164 -1.76 11.94 -20.66
N THR A 165 -1.44 11.07 -19.70
CA THR A 165 -1.67 9.63 -19.75
C THR A 165 -2.97 9.20 -19.09
N ASP A 166 -3.76 10.12 -18.58
CA ASP A 166 -5.05 9.83 -17.98
C ASP A 166 -6.03 9.29 -19.02
N THR A 167 -6.87 8.37 -18.58
CA THR A 167 -7.88 7.73 -19.42
C THR A 167 -9.28 8.25 -19.08
N VAL A 168 -10.14 8.34 -20.09
CA VAL A 168 -11.55 8.68 -19.88
C VAL A 168 -12.24 7.52 -19.15
N ALA A 169 -12.91 7.82 -18.04
CA ALA A 169 -13.74 6.85 -17.37
C ALA A 169 -14.96 6.49 -18.23
N ALA A 170 -15.31 5.22 -18.28
CA ALA A 170 -16.51 4.73 -18.92
C ALA A 170 -17.54 4.24 -17.89
N ASP A 171 -18.82 4.35 -18.25
CA ASP A 171 -19.91 3.76 -17.49
C ASP A 171 -20.07 2.25 -17.82
N MET A 172 -21.06 1.60 -17.23
CA MET A 172 -21.34 0.17 -17.46
C MET A 172 -21.78 -0.15 -18.89
N GLU A 173 -22.13 0.86 -19.68
CA GLU A 173 -22.53 0.74 -21.09
C GLU A 173 -21.40 1.13 -22.07
N ASN A 174 -20.16 1.28 -21.55
CA ASN A 174 -18.99 1.76 -22.31
C ASN A 174 -19.14 3.17 -22.91
N LYS A 175 -19.99 4.00 -22.32
CA LYS A 175 -20.08 5.42 -22.71
C LYS A 175 -19.16 6.25 -21.81
N PRO A 176 -18.61 7.40 -22.32
CA PRO A 176 -17.80 8.27 -21.50
C PRO A 176 -18.56 8.78 -20.27
N PHE A 177 -18.05 8.46 -19.09
CA PHE A 177 -18.66 8.87 -17.82
C PHE A 177 -18.47 10.38 -17.60
N ARG A 178 -19.55 11.02 -17.13
CA ARG A 178 -19.56 12.44 -16.84
C ARG A 178 -19.95 12.67 -15.38
N ASP A 179 -19.11 13.44 -14.68
CA ASP A 179 -19.44 13.99 -13.37
C ASP A 179 -19.80 15.46 -13.55
N LYS A 180 -20.99 15.87 -13.10
CA LYS A 180 -21.51 17.25 -13.24
C LYS A 180 -21.37 17.80 -14.66
N GLY A 181 -21.62 16.96 -15.66
CA GLY A 181 -21.56 17.33 -17.09
C GLY A 181 -20.17 17.34 -17.72
N LYS A 182 -19.09 17.19 -16.95
CA LYS A 182 -17.71 17.13 -17.45
C LYS A 182 -17.25 15.68 -17.57
N LEU A 183 -16.41 15.40 -18.58
CA LEU A 183 -15.76 14.10 -18.69
C LEU A 183 -14.89 13.83 -17.45
N LEU A 184 -15.00 12.65 -16.89
CA LEU A 184 -14.15 12.19 -15.80
C LEU A 184 -12.92 11.50 -16.39
N PHE A 185 -11.74 12.01 -16.05
CA PHE A 185 -10.47 11.38 -16.35
C PHE A 185 -9.93 10.67 -15.11
N ARG A 186 -9.26 9.56 -15.29
CA ARG A 186 -8.63 8.78 -14.22
C ARG A 186 -7.20 8.45 -14.62
N PRO A 187 -6.29 8.35 -13.64
CA PRO A 187 -4.96 7.86 -13.88
C PRO A 187 -5.00 6.56 -14.69
N GLY A 188 -4.20 6.49 -15.74
CA GLY A 188 -4.07 5.29 -16.56
C GLY A 188 -3.48 4.14 -15.77
N GLY A 189 -3.59 2.91 -16.32
CA GLY A 189 -2.95 1.73 -15.72
C GLY A 189 -1.42 1.80 -15.79
N HIS A 190 -0.75 0.76 -15.31
CA HIS A 190 0.72 0.69 -15.27
C HIS A 190 1.42 0.93 -16.62
N GLY A 191 0.76 0.68 -17.75
CA GLY A 191 1.29 1.01 -19.07
C GLY A 191 1.51 2.51 -19.29
N ALA A 192 0.75 3.37 -18.62
CA ALA A 192 0.93 4.84 -18.67
C ALA A 192 2.27 5.28 -18.05
N LEU A 193 2.84 4.50 -17.15
CA LEU A 193 4.10 4.81 -16.48
C LEU A 193 5.33 4.71 -17.40
N ILE A 194 5.18 4.17 -18.62
CA ILE A 194 6.28 4.12 -19.58
C ILE A 194 6.81 5.52 -19.91
N GLU A 195 5.95 6.55 -19.89
CA GLU A 195 6.40 7.92 -20.09
C GLU A 195 7.26 8.44 -18.93
N ASN A 196 6.99 8.00 -17.71
CA ASN A 196 7.82 8.31 -16.54
C ASN A 196 9.17 7.59 -16.62
N LEU A 197 9.19 6.33 -17.06
CA LEU A 197 10.43 5.57 -17.27
C LEU A 197 11.29 6.18 -18.36
N ASN A 198 10.66 6.66 -19.44
CA ASN A 198 11.37 7.30 -20.55
C ASN A 198 12.03 8.63 -20.20
N ASP A 199 11.61 9.29 -19.12
CA ASP A 199 12.23 10.53 -18.62
C ASP A 199 13.50 10.25 -17.78
N LEU A 200 13.77 8.99 -17.43
CA LEU A 200 14.95 8.62 -16.65
C LEU A 200 16.19 8.55 -17.55
N ASP A 201 17.23 9.27 -17.16
CA ASP A 201 18.55 9.20 -17.81
C ASP A 201 19.33 8.01 -17.25
N ALA A 202 19.12 6.85 -17.87
CA ALA A 202 19.73 5.58 -17.46
C ALA A 202 19.97 4.67 -18.67
N ASP A 203 21.08 3.90 -18.64
CA ASP A 203 21.40 2.92 -19.69
C ASP A 203 20.48 1.70 -19.64
N VAL A 204 20.04 1.32 -18.44
CA VAL A 204 19.14 0.18 -18.16
C VAL A 204 18.18 0.56 -17.04
N ILE A 205 16.91 0.23 -17.22
CA ILE A 205 15.84 0.43 -16.23
C ILE A 205 15.16 -0.91 -15.94
#